data_e30427cb16e17c6b4e533cc673f0af8e
#
_entry.id   e30427cb16e17c6b4e533cc673f0af8e
#
_cell.length_a   1.000
_cell.length_b   1.000
_cell.length_c   1.000
_cell.angle_alpha   90.00
_cell.angle_beta   90.00
_cell.angle_gamma   90.00
#
_symmetry.space_group_name_H-M   'P 1'
#
loop_
_entity.id
_entity.type
_entity.pdbx_description
1 polymer ?
#
loop_
_entity_poly.entity_id
_entity_poly.type
_entity_poly.pdbx_seq_one_letter_code
_entity_poly.pdbx_strand_id
1 'polypeptide(L)'
;MVKRSEEGQDVHLKRAFKKRRSSALTELSERSEWDRAMHLCVSLFIFERSRKMRIYNSMTNRIEEFKTIHEGEVNMYVCGPTVYDNAHIGNARPIIVFDTLRRLLEADGYKVKYVSNYTDVDDKIINKAIAENTTEDEITAKYIAAYEEVRNQLNTEKLDATPRVTRTMNEMIAFIGELLEKGYAYQIDGDVYFRVSKVEDYGKLSGQKIDDLEVGARIEENSKKENPLDFALWKVTDKGIMWDTPWGKGRPGWHTECVVMINNEFHSHMIDIHGGGMDLKFPHHENEIAQSEALYGTPIANYWVHNGMLNIDGIKMSKSLGNVWLAKDMIAKIGANVMRWLMLSTQYRSTLNITEDVIETAKTELNKVTTVLKQAEVAMQRNEVAESDEYDEELFGRFLDAVNEDINTPNGFKVIFDTVKVLNQSLRQREVDFALVQKNYNTLKKELWVFGILVEPIRLSEDDKELFKGWEAARKEKDFAKADGFRAQLSERGLI
;
A
#
# COMPACT_ATOMS: atom_id res chain seq x y z
N MET A 1 -10.83 32.03 -28.74
CA MET A 1 -9.41 31.67 -28.86
C MET A 1 -9.10 30.24 -28.34
N VAL A 2 -10.05 29.33 -28.33
CA VAL A 2 -9.89 27.97 -27.74
C VAL A 2 -9.81 26.84 -28.77
N LYS A 3 -10.00 27.11 -30.06
CA LYS A 3 -10.00 26.07 -31.13
C LYS A 3 -8.64 25.75 -31.79
N ARG A 4 -7.52 26.40 -31.40
CA ARG A 4 -6.19 26.14 -32.00
C ARG A 4 -5.24 25.22 -31.24
N SER A 5 -5.57 24.80 -30.02
CA SER A 5 -4.71 23.91 -29.20
C SER A 5 -5.00 22.42 -29.40
N GLU A 6 -6.19 22.05 -29.84
CA GLU A 6 -6.55 20.62 -30.02
C GLU A 6 -6.01 20.04 -31.34
N GLU A 7 -5.86 20.85 -32.38
CA GLU A 7 -5.30 20.40 -33.67
C GLU A 7 -3.79 20.09 -33.63
N GLY A 8 -3.03 20.70 -32.70
CA GLY A 8 -1.59 20.49 -32.57
C GLY A 8 -1.24 19.15 -31.89
N GLN A 9 -2.01 18.73 -30.90
CA GLN A 9 -1.80 17.47 -30.22
C GLN A 9 -2.17 16.24 -31.06
N ASP A 10 -3.25 16.37 -31.86
CA ASP A 10 -3.69 15.29 -32.75
C ASP A 10 -2.68 15.01 -33.88
N VAL A 11 -1.91 15.99 -34.32
CA VAL A 11 -0.87 15.84 -35.34
C VAL A 11 0.38 15.13 -34.78
N HIS A 12 0.75 15.37 -33.53
CA HIS A 12 1.90 14.68 -32.90
C HIS A 12 1.59 13.21 -32.58
N LEU A 13 0.40 12.92 -32.10
CA LEU A 13 -0.08 11.56 -31.88
C LEU A 13 -0.17 10.79 -33.21
N LYS A 14 -0.70 11.38 -34.26
CA LYS A 14 -0.77 10.75 -35.59
C LYS A 14 0.62 10.52 -36.23
N ARG A 15 1.61 11.37 -35.94
CA ARG A 15 3.02 11.14 -36.38
C ARG A 15 3.74 10.07 -35.61
N ALA A 16 3.55 9.98 -34.30
CA ALA A 16 4.08 8.90 -33.47
C ALA A 16 3.46 7.55 -33.86
N PHE A 17 2.16 7.53 -34.13
CA PHE A 17 1.42 6.37 -34.63
C PHE A 17 1.94 5.90 -36.00
N LYS A 18 2.23 6.83 -36.93
CA LYS A 18 2.72 6.51 -38.28
C LYS A 18 4.14 5.93 -38.24
N LYS A 19 4.99 6.36 -37.32
CA LYS A 19 6.38 5.89 -37.16
C LYS A 19 6.44 4.48 -36.54
N ARG A 20 5.58 4.17 -35.56
CA ARG A 20 5.45 2.82 -34.98
C ARG A 20 4.76 1.82 -35.90
N ARG A 21 3.80 2.28 -36.70
CA ARG A 21 3.12 1.47 -37.73
C ARG A 21 4.11 1.01 -38.82
N SER A 22 5.10 1.82 -39.15
CA SER A 22 6.14 1.46 -40.12
C SER A 22 7.12 0.39 -39.63
N SER A 23 7.48 0.36 -38.32
CA SER A 23 8.36 -0.69 -37.76
C SER A 23 7.63 -2.04 -37.58
N ALA A 24 6.37 -2.02 -37.15
CA ALA A 24 5.57 -3.24 -37.02
C ALA A 24 5.28 -3.92 -38.37
N LEU A 25 5.16 -3.14 -39.44
CA LEU A 25 4.93 -3.68 -40.80
C LEU A 25 6.17 -4.32 -41.43
N THR A 26 7.38 -4.04 -40.93
CA THR A 26 8.61 -4.64 -41.44
C THR A 26 8.85 -6.03 -40.86
N GLU A 27 8.43 -6.31 -39.62
CA GLU A 27 8.51 -7.63 -38.95
C GLU A 27 7.45 -8.63 -39.43
N LEU A 28 6.38 -8.15 -40.08
CA LEU A 28 5.24 -8.95 -40.52
C LEU A 28 5.37 -9.49 -41.98
N SER A 29 6.50 -9.27 -42.65
CA SER A 29 6.64 -9.63 -44.07
C SER A 29 6.64 -11.14 -44.39
N GLU A 30 6.75 -12.00 -43.37
CA GLU A 30 6.86 -13.47 -43.53
C GLU A 30 5.62 -14.26 -43.12
N ARG A 31 4.53 -13.62 -42.66
CA ARG A 31 3.29 -14.30 -42.21
C ARG A 31 2.15 -14.15 -43.21
N SER A 32 1.16 -15.08 -43.17
CA SER A 32 -0.02 -15.02 -44.02
C SER A 32 -0.85 -13.76 -43.74
N GLU A 33 -1.60 -13.25 -44.73
CA GLU A 33 -2.41 -12.03 -44.57
C GLU A 33 -3.43 -12.09 -43.42
N TRP A 34 -3.96 -13.28 -43.14
CA TRP A 34 -4.90 -13.52 -42.03
C TRP A 34 -4.20 -13.50 -40.67
N ASP A 35 -3.01 -14.09 -40.54
CA ASP A 35 -2.23 -14.01 -39.31
C ASP A 35 -1.73 -12.58 -39.05
N ARG A 36 -1.43 -11.83 -40.12
CA ARG A 36 -1.07 -10.41 -40.04
C ARG A 36 -2.23 -9.54 -39.59
N ALA A 37 -3.44 -9.74 -40.14
CA ALA A 37 -4.64 -9.02 -39.76
C ALA A 37 -5.05 -9.35 -38.32
N MET A 38 -4.96 -10.61 -37.89
CA MET A 38 -5.29 -11.04 -36.55
C MET A 38 -4.28 -10.54 -35.53
N HIS A 39 -2.97 -10.61 -35.82
CA HIS A 39 -1.93 -10.02 -34.96
C HIS A 39 -2.03 -8.48 -34.86
N LEU A 40 -2.37 -7.81 -35.97
CA LEU A 40 -2.59 -6.37 -35.97
C LEU A 40 -3.86 -5.97 -35.18
N CYS A 41 -4.94 -6.73 -35.32
CA CYS A 41 -6.15 -6.55 -34.51
C CYS A 41 -5.91 -6.86 -33.04
N VAL A 42 -5.22 -7.94 -32.72
CA VAL A 42 -4.89 -8.29 -31.32
C VAL A 42 -3.91 -7.28 -30.74
N SER A 43 -2.87 -6.88 -31.45
CA SER A 43 -1.93 -5.84 -30.98
C SER A 43 -2.59 -4.46 -30.86
N LEU A 44 -3.50 -4.10 -31.74
CA LEU A 44 -4.28 -2.86 -31.65
C LEU A 44 -5.34 -2.94 -30.53
N PHE A 45 -5.96 -4.09 -30.32
CA PHE A 45 -6.90 -4.30 -29.20
C PHE A 45 -6.22 -4.35 -27.83
N ILE A 46 -4.99 -4.86 -27.75
CA ILE A 46 -4.18 -4.87 -26.53
C ILE A 46 -3.65 -3.45 -26.24
N PHE A 47 -3.36 -2.65 -27.27
CA PHE A 47 -2.82 -1.28 -27.11
C PHE A 47 -3.89 -0.21 -26.84
N GLU A 48 -5.18 -0.47 -27.12
CA GLU A 48 -6.30 0.44 -26.84
C GLU A 48 -7.02 0.23 -25.51
N ARG A 49 -6.74 -0.84 -24.78
CA ARG A 49 -7.12 -0.92 -23.38
C ARG A 49 -6.07 -0.16 -22.55
N SER A 50 -6.17 1.16 -22.48
CA SER A 50 -5.65 1.85 -21.29
C SER A 50 -6.40 1.25 -20.10
N ARG A 51 -5.73 0.38 -19.36
CA ARG A 51 -6.27 -0.18 -18.12
C ARG A 51 -6.63 1.00 -17.24
N LYS A 52 -7.90 1.18 -16.98
CA LYS A 52 -8.38 2.29 -16.18
C LYS A 52 -8.55 1.78 -14.77
N MET A 53 -7.57 2.11 -13.92
CA MET A 53 -7.73 1.90 -12.50
C MET A 53 -8.97 2.65 -12.00
N ARG A 54 -9.75 2.02 -11.16
CA ARG A 54 -10.86 2.62 -10.43
C ARG A 54 -10.59 2.47 -8.94
N ILE A 55 -10.91 3.49 -8.17
CA ILE A 55 -10.66 3.51 -6.73
C ILE A 55 -11.87 4.09 -6.00
N TYR A 56 -12.21 3.51 -4.85
CA TYR A 56 -13.22 4.06 -3.99
C TYR A 56 -12.69 5.32 -3.30
N ASN A 57 -13.38 6.42 -3.54
CA ASN A 57 -13.08 7.70 -2.92
C ASN A 57 -14.00 7.93 -1.73
N SER A 58 -13.44 7.99 -0.52
CA SER A 58 -14.21 8.22 0.71
C SER A 58 -14.85 9.61 0.77
N MET A 59 -14.37 10.58 -0.04
CA MET A 59 -14.96 11.91 -0.13
C MET A 59 -16.31 11.86 -0.85
N THR A 60 -16.38 11.14 -1.96
CA THR A 60 -17.60 11.05 -2.78
C THR A 60 -18.46 9.82 -2.44
N ASN A 61 -17.89 8.87 -1.65
CA ASN A 61 -18.45 7.56 -1.35
C ASN A 61 -18.79 6.73 -2.59
N ARG A 62 -17.96 6.82 -3.64
CA ARG A 62 -18.11 6.14 -4.93
C ARG A 62 -16.81 5.54 -5.42
N ILE A 63 -16.91 4.51 -6.25
CA ILE A 63 -15.79 4.01 -7.03
C ILE A 63 -15.69 4.87 -8.30
N GLU A 64 -14.56 5.52 -8.49
CA GLU A 64 -14.31 6.49 -9.55
C GLU A 64 -13.14 6.06 -10.43
N GLU A 65 -13.10 6.52 -11.67
CA GLU A 65 -11.93 6.37 -12.54
C GLU A 65 -10.76 7.16 -11.95
N PHE A 66 -9.63 6.50 -11.73
CA PHE A 66 -8.44 7.14 -11.19
C PHE A 66 -7.78 8.03 -12.25
N LYS A 67 -7.57 9.29 -11.90
CA LYS A 67 -6.93 10.30 -12.74
C LYS A 67 -5.91 11.06 -11.92
N THR A 68 -4.70 11.16 -12.44
CA THR A 68 -3.61 11.85 -11.78
C THR A 68 -3.64 13.36 -12.05
N ILE A 69 -3.11 14.15 -11.15
CA ILE A 69 -2.91 15.59 -11.30
C ILE A 69 -1.86 15.84 -12.39
N HIS A 70 -0.79 15.04 -12.38
CA HIS A 70 0.25 15.06 -13.41
C HIS A 70 0.29 13.72 -14.13
N GLU A 71 0.19 13.74 -15.47
CA GLU A 71 0.13 12.53 -16.28
C GLU A 71 1.32 11.59 -16.00
N GLY A 72 1.02 10.34 -15.65
CA GLY A 72 2.03 9.32 -15.35
C GLY A 72 2.70 9.41 -13.97
N GLU A 73 2.37 10.40 -13.15
CA GLU A 73 2.90 10.56 -11.80
C GLU A 73 1.77 10.50 -10.76
N VAL A 74 2.05 9.90 -9.61
CA VAL A 74 1.13 9.81 -8.47
C VAL A 74 1.82 10.29 -7.21
N ASN A 75 1.25 11.31 -6.58
CA ASN A 75 1.63 11.79 -5.27
C ASN A 75 0.70 11.18 -4.21
N MET A 76 1.25 10.33 -3.35
CA MET A 76 0.50 9.62 -2.32
C MET A 76 1.07 9.92 -0.93
N TYR A 77 0.21 10.37 -0.02
CA TYR A 77 0.53 10.56 1.39
C TYR A 77 -0.35 9.67 2.26
N VAL A 78 0.25 8.99 3.22
CA VAL A 78 -0.48 8.16 4.19
C VAL A 78 -0.08 8.56 5.59
N CYS A 79 -1.05 8.89 6.43
CA CYS A 79 -0.80 9.24 7.82
C CYS A 79 -0.06 8.12 8.55
N GLY A 80 1.09 8.47 9.10
CA GLY A 80 1.94 7.58 9.85
C GLY A 80 1.57 7.46 11.33
N PRO A 81 2.30 6.66 12.10
CA PRO A 81 2.01 6.44 13.51
C PRO A 81 2.54 7.56 14.42
N THR A 82 1.90 7.72 15.57
CA THR A 82 2.54 8.33 16.73
C THR A 82 3.53 7.34 17.34
N VAL A 83 4.81 7.70 17.40
CA VAL A 83 5.91 6.78 17.69
C VAL A 83 6.24 6.69 19.19
N TYR A 84 5.32 6.15 19.97
CA TYR A 84 5.46 5.97 21.41
C TYR A 84 5.44 4.50 21.88
N ASP A 85 5.10 3.56 20.99
CA ASP A 85 4.97 2.14 21.32
C ASP A 85 5.21 1.25 20.10
N ASN A 86 5.42 -0.05 20.30
CA ASN A 86 5.54 -1.00 19.19
C ASN A 86 4.27 -1.03 18.34
N ALA A 87 4.46 -1.19 17.02
CA ALA A 87 3.36 -1.35 16.09
C ALA A 87 2.54 -2.62 16.42
N HIS A 88 1.22 -2.47 16.50
CA HIS A 88 0.30 -3.60 16.57
C HIS A 88 -0.18 -3.99 15.16
N ILE A 89 -0.82 -5.16 15.04
CA ILE A 89 -1.29 -5.65 13.73
C ILE A 89 -2.24 -4.67 13.01
N GLY A 90 -2.98 -3.83 13.75
CA GLY A 90 -3.80 -2.76 13.19
C GLY A 90 -2.99 -1.69 12.45
N ASN A 91 -1.74 -1.42 12.90
CA ASN A 91 -0.81 -0.55 12.18
C ASN A 91 -0.19 -1.23 10.95
N ALA A 92 -0.06 -2.58 10.97
CA ALA A 92 0.46 -3.33 9.84
C ALA A 92 -0.50 -3.34 8.64
N ARG A 93 -1.81 -3.24 8.87
CA ARG A 93 -2.80 -3.26 7.77
C ARG A 93 -2.63 -2.11 6.79
N PRO A 94 -2.62 -0.82 7.20
CA PRO A 94 -2.33 0.27 6.27
C PRO A 94 -0.96 0.14 5.61
N ILE A 95 0.09 -0.30 6.32
CA ILE A 95 1.41 -0.56 5.73
C ILE A 95 1.28 -1.48 4.52
N ILE A 96 0.59 -2.63 4.67
CA ILE A 96 0.44 -3.63 3.60
C ILE A 96 -0.47 -3.12 2.47
N VAL A 97 -1.60 -2.50 2.81
CA VAL A 97 -2.58 -2.03 1.82
C VAL A 97 -1.99 -0.94 0.93
N PHE A 98 -1.33 0.06 1.51
CA PHE A 98 -0.78 1.17 0.72
C PHE A 98 0.53 0.80 0.00
N ASP A 99 1.31 -0.15 0.51
CA ASP A 99 2.42 -0.74 -0.24
C ASP A 99 1.90 -1.52 -1.46
N THR A 100 0.81 -2.27 -1.30
CA THR A 100 0.15 -2.98 -2.40
C THR A 100 -0.41 -1.99 -3.44
N LEU A 101 -1.04 -0.89 -3.00
CA LEU A 101 -1.52 0.16 -3.90
C LEU A 101 -0.36 0.80 -4.68
N ARG A 102 0.76 1.12 -4.01
CA ARG A 102 1.98 1.63 -4.67
C ARG A 102 2.44 0.68 -5.77
N ARG A 103 2.64 -0.60 -5.44
CA ARG A 103 3.12 -1.63 -6.39
C ARG A 103 2.14 -1.83 -7.55
N LEU A 104 0.84 -1.76 -7.30
CA LEU A 104 -0.19 -1.84 -8.32
C LEU A 104 -0.08 -0.67 -9.30
N LEU A 105 0.04 0.56 -8.79
CA LEU A 105 0.23 1.75 -9.61
C LEU A 105 1.53 1.69 -10.42
N GLU A 106 2.63 1.24 -9.82
CA GLU A 106 3.92 1.05 -10.51
C GLU A 106 3.82 -0.03 -11.59
N ALA A 107 3.07 -1.13 -11.34
CA ALA A 107 2.81 -2.17 -12.34
C ALA A 107 1.97 -1.67 -13.52
N ASP A 108 1.11 -0.68 -13.31
CA ASP A 108 0.35 0.03 -14.34
C ASP A 108 1.18 1.13 -15.04
N GLY A 109 2.44 1.34 -14.62
CA GLY A 109 3.39 2.25 -15.26
C GLY A 109 3.43 3.66 -14.69
N TYR A 110 2.77 3.93 -13.57
CA TYR A 110 2.90 5.20 -12.86
C TYR A 110 4.21 5.30 -12.10
N LYS A 111 4.75 6.51 -12.00
CA LYS A 111 5.82 6.86 -11.07
C LYS A 111 5.18 7.36 -9.77
N VAL A 112 5.34 6.61 -8.70
CA VAL A 112 4.70 6.93 -7.41
C VAL A 112 5.69 7.59 -6.47
N LYS A 113 5.34 8.75 -5.91
CA LYS A 113 6.00 9.35 -4.75
C LYS A 113 5.15 9.05 -3.52
N TYR A 114 5.59 8.12 -2.67
CA TYR A 114 4.90 7.70 -1.47
C TYR A 114 5.57 8.24 -0.22
N VAL A 115 4.84 9.09 0.52
CA VAL A 115 5.27 9.74 1.77
C VAL A 115 4.41 9.28 2.93
N SER A 116 5.03 9.02 4.07
CA SER A 116 4.33 8.75 5.34
C SER A 116 5.13 9.36 6.48
N ASN A 117 4.47 10.10 7.37
CA ASN A 117 5.13 10.82 8.47
C ASN A 117 5.39 9.95 9.70
N TYR A 118 6.17 10.52 10.62
CA TYR A 118 6.18 10.12 12.02
C TYR A 118 5.73 11.29 12.90
N THR A 119 4.65 11.09 13.68
CA THR A 119 4.29 12.01 14.74
C THR A 119 5.21 11.71 15.93
N ASP A 120 6.25 12.56 16.07
CA ASP A 120 7.30 12.44 17.09
C ASP A 120 7.14 13.46 18.21
N VAL A 121 5.98 14.13 18.30
CA VAL A 121 5.55 15.02 19.41
C VAL A 121 4.10 14.73 19.74
N ASP A 122 3.83 14.21 20.93
CA ASP A 122 2.48 13.88 21.42
C ASP A 122 2.50 13.69 22.95
N ASP A 123 1.37 13.89 23.62
CA ASP A 123 1.22 13.61 25.06
C ASP A 123 1.63 12.19 25.44
N LYS A 124 1.37 11.20 24.57
CA LYS A 124 1.72 9.81 24.83
C LYS A 124 3.23 9.59 24.84
N ILE A 125 3.98 10.31 24.00
CA ILE A 125 5.44 10.28 23.94
C ILE A 125 6.01 10.90 25.22
N ILE A 126 5.53 12.08 25.59
CA ILE A 126 5.95 12.81 26.78
C ILE A 126 5.69 11.99 28.04
N ASN A 127 4.48 11.46 28.20
CA ASN A 127 4.12 10.64 29.36
C ASN A 127 4.96 9.37 29.44
N LYS A 128 5.28 8.76 28.29
CA LYS A 128 6.13 7.56 28.25
C LYS A 128 7.57 7.88 28.61
N ALA A 129 8.13 8.99 28.11
CA ALA A 129 9.47 9.45 28.46
C ALA A 129 9.61 9.68 29.98
N ILE A 130 8.61 10.33 30.57
CA ILE A 130 8.54 10.53 32.03
C ILE A 130 8.46 9.20 32.76
N ALA A 131 7.61 8.28 32.33
CA ALA A 131 7.41 6.97 32.97
C ALA A 131 8.65 6.06 32.86
N GLU A 132 9.39 6.12 31.75
CA GLU A 132 10.61 5.34 31.53
C GLU A 132 11.88 6.09 32.03
N ASN A 133 11.74 7.29 32.58
CA ASN A 133 12.83 8.17 33.01
C ASN A 133 13.90 8.38 31.92
N THR A 134 13.45 8.73 30.74
CA THR A 134 14.24 8.94 29.53
C THR A 134 13.77 10.21 28.79
N THR A 135 14.32 10.50 27.62
CA THR A 135 13.94 11.65 26.79
C THR A 135 12.93 11.25 25.71
N GLU A 136 12.15 12.25 25.22
CA GLU A 136 11.24 12.03 24.09
C GLU A 136 12.01 11.58 22.83
N ASP A 137 13.21 12.11 22.61
CA ASP A 137 14.08 11.73 21.48
C ASP A 137 14.48 10.27 21.53
N GLU A 138 14.81 9.73 22.72
CA GLU A 138 15.15 8.32 22.89
C GLU A 138 13.93 7.43 22.68
N ILE A 139 12.75 7.84 23.17
CA ILE A 139 11.47 7.14 22.92
C ILE A 139 11.18 7.10 21.42
N THR A 140 11.19 8.25 20.75
CA THR A 140 10.85 8.34 19.34
C THR A 140 11.84 7.60 18.47
N ALA A 141 13.15 7.71 18.71
CA ALA A 141 14.19 6.99 17.99
C ALA A 141 13.99 5.46 18.10
N LYS A 142 13.72 4.96 19.32
CA LYS A 142 13.45 3.54 19.60
C LYS A 142 12.25 3.01 18.80
N TYR A 143 11.12 3.74 18.81
CA TYR A 143 9.90 3.26 18.19
C TYR A 143 9.80 3.54 16.69
N ILE A 144 10.50 4.55 16.17
CA ILE A 144 10.71 4.70 14.73
C ILE A 144 11.51 3.50 14.21
N ALA A 145 12.63 3.14 14.86
CA ALA A 145 13.43 1.99 14.44
C ALA A 145 12.61 0.68 14.49
N ALA A 146 11.80 0.48 15.54
CA ALA A 146 10.91 -0.67 15.65
C ALA A 146 9.81 -0.70 14.56
N TYR A 147 9.30 0.45 14.15
CA TYR A 147 8.30 0.55 13.10
C TYR A 147 8.91 0.28 11.71
N GLU A 148 10.09 0.84 11.44
CA GLU A 148 10.84 0.57 10.20
C GLU A 148 11.22 -0.90 10.08
N GLU A 149 11.59 -1.56 11.19
CA GLU A 149 11.85 -3.00 11.21
C GLU A 149 10.62 -3.82 10.81
N VAL A 150 9.43 -3.45 11.32
CA VAL A 150 8.16 -4.09 10.91
C VAL A 150 7.89 -3.87 9.42
N ARG A 151 8.13 -2.67 8.88
CA ARG A 151 7.99 -2.38 7.45
C ARG A 151 8.93 -3.25 6.61
N ASN A 152 10.20 -3.34 7.00
CA ASN A 152 11.20 -4.15 6.31
C ASN A 152 10.83 -5.63 6.34
N GLN A 153 10.46 -6.16 7.51
CA GLN A 153 10.01 -7.55 7.65
C GLN A 153 8.76 -7.86 6.81
N LEU A 154 7.88 -6.88 6.60
CA LEU A 154 6.70 -7.02 5.75
C LEU A 154 7.00 -6.87 4.25
N ASN A 155 8.25 -6.84 3.82
CA ASN A 155 8.66 -6.70 2.42
C ASN A 155 8.13 -5.44 1.74
N THR A 156 7.98 -4.32 2.47
CA THR A 156 7.48 -3.09 1.87
C THR A 156 8.55 -2.37 1.07
N GLU A 157 8.16 -1.68 0.01
CA GLU A 157 9.02 -0.75 -0.69
C GLU A 157 9.41 0.41 0.24
N LYS A 158 10.63 0.93 0.02
CA LYS A 158 11.11 2.07 0.79
C LYS A 158 10.28 3.31 0.51
N LEU A 159 9.88 4.04 1.55
CA LEU A 159 9.21 5.33 1.40
C LEU A 159 10.14 6.37 0.76
N ASP A 160 9.56 7.26 -0.05
CA ASP A 160 10.31 8.34 -0.68
C ASP A 160 10.70 9.43 0.33
N ALA A 161 9.83 9.68 1.32
CA ALA A 161 10.12 10.55 2.46
C ALA A 161 9.35 10.13 3.72
N THR A 162 9.95 10.44 4.88
CA THR A 162 9.37 10.21 6.22
C THR A 162 9.49 11.46 7.05
N PRO A 163 8.69 12.52 6.76
CA PRO A 163 8.75 13.78 7.52
C PRO A 163 8.40 13.57 8.99
N ARG A 164 8.92 14.45 9.84
CA ARG A 164 8.70 14.44 11.29
C ARG A 164 8.18 15.79 11.76
N VAL A 165 7.29 15.77 12.73
CA VAL A 165 6.72 17.01 13.33
C VAL A 165 7.81 17.94 13.85
N THR A 166 8.78 17.38 14.59
CA THR A 166 9.89 18.19 15.16
C THR A 166 10.75 18.90 14.12
N ARG A 167 10.73 18.44 12.86
CA ARG A 167 11.54 18.98 11.75
C ARG A 167 10.77 19.94 10.84
N THR A 168 9.47 20.12 11.07
CA THR A 168 8.58 20.99 10.28
C THR A 168 7.90 22.05 11.13
N MET A 169 8.48 22.35 12.29
CA MET A 169 7.85 23.22 13.28
C MET A 169 7.70 24.68 12.81
N ASN A 170 8.69 25.22 12.12
CA ASN A 170 8.64 26.60 11.64
C ASN A 170 7.50 26.82 10.66
N GLU A 171 7.31 25.85 9.76
CA GLU A 171 6.26 25.86 8.76
C GLU A 171 4.88 25.69 9.41
N MET A 172 4.77 24.87 10.48
CA MET A 172 3.53 24.72 11.25
C MET A 172 3.17 26.02 11.97
N ILE A 173 4.14 26.69 12.57
CA ILE A 173 3.92 27.99 13.23
C ILE A 173 3.46 29.03 12.21
N ALA A 174 4.10 29.09 11.04
CA ALA A 174 3.70 30.00 9.97
C ALA A 174 2.26 29.70 9.48
N PHE A 175 1.94 28.44 9.24
CA PHE A 175 0.61 27.99 8.81
C PHE A 175 -0.49 28.38 9.82
N ILE A 176 -0.25 28.17 11.12
CA ILE A 176 -1.19 28.55 12.17
C ILE A 176 -1.35 30.09 12.23
N GLY A 177 -0.24 30.83 12.03
CA GLY A 177 -0.26 32.29 11.93
C GLY A 177 -1.17 32.79 10.81
N GLU A 178 -1.09 32.19 9.64
CA GLU A 178 -1.95 32.54 8.51
C GLU A 178 -3.44 32.24 8.80
N LEU A 179 -3.76 31.13 9.47
CA LEU A 179 -5.13 30.82 9.90
C LEU A 179 -5.68 31.85 10.87
N LEU A 180 -4.82 32.35 11.80
CA LEU A 180 -5.20 33.44 12.72
C LEU A 180 -5.44 34.75 11.98
N GLU A 181 -4.52 35.14 11.08
CA GLU A 181 -4.63 36.39 10.30
C GLU A 181 -5.90 36.41 9.43
N LYS A 182 -6.25 35.26 8.82
CA LYS A 182 -7.48 35.13 8.03
C LYS A 182 -8.74 34.92 8.88
N GLY A 183 -8.59 34.84 10.21
CA GLY A 183 -9.67 34.70 11.18
C GLY A 183 -10.33 33.32 11.19
N TYR A 184 -9.73 32.29 10.61
CA TYR A 184 -10.15 30.88 10.74
C TYR A 184 -9.71 30.26 12.08
N ALA A 185 -8.83 30.92 12.82
CA ALA A 185 -8.40 30.53 14.14
C ALA A 185 -8.58 31.67 15.13
N TYR A 186 -8.50 31.33 16.42
CA TYR A 186 -8.54 32.28 17.53
C TYR A 186 -7.70 31.79 18.69
N GLN A 187 -7.25 32.71 19.55
CA GLN A 187 -6.41 32.43 20.70
C GLN A 187 -7.19 32.62 22.01
N ILE A 188 -7.02 31.67 22.95
CA ILE A 188 -7.51 31.78 24.33
C ILE A 188 -6.42 31.27 25.28
N ASP A 189 -5.96 32.14 26.19
CA ASP A 189 -4.94 31.82 27.22
C ASP A 189 -3.65 31.18 26.64
N GLY A 190 -3.30 31.55 25.40
CA GLY A 190 -2.15 31.02 24.69
C GLY A 190 -2.42 29.84 23.79
N ASP A 191 -3.46 29.04 24.05
CA ASP A 191 -3.92 28.01 23.11
C ASP A 191 -4.51 28.65 21.86
N VAL A 192 -4.30 28.00 20.70
CA VAL A 192 -4.91 28.41 19.44
C VAL A 192 -5.86 27.33 18.96
N TYR A 193 -7.07 27.71 18.61
CA TYR A 193 -8.13 26.82 18.14
C TYR A 193 -8.58 27.20 16.74
N PHE A 194 -8.90 26.18 15.93
CA PHE A 194 -9.54 26.35 14.62
C PHE A 194 -11.04 26.54 14.80
N ARG A 195 -11.64 27.50 14.07
CA ARG A 195 -13.09 27.77 14.06
C ARG A 195 -13.79 26.88 13.05
N VAL A 196 -14.32 25.75 13.48
CA VAL A 196 -15.06 24.82 12.63
C VAL A 196 -16.30 25.48 12.00
N SER A 197 -16.95 26.40 12.72
CA SER A 197 -18.14 27.13 12.25
C SER A 197 -17.92 28.01 11.02
N LYS A 198 -16.67 28.27 10.63
CA LYS A 198 -16.33 29.00 9.41
C LYS A 198 -16.18 28.14 8.16
N VAL A 199 -16.24 26.82 8.30
CA VAL A 199 -16.18 25.85 7.21
C VAL A 199 -17.60 25.32 6.98
N GLU A 200 -18.22 25.79 5.89
CA GLU A 200 -19.67 25.59 5.63
C GLU A 200 -20.06 24.10 5.51
N ASP A 201 -19.19 23.29 4.92
CA ASP A 201 -19.42 21.86 4.67
C ASP A 201 -18.54 20.94 5.52
N TYR A 202 -18.14 21.37 6.74
CA TYR A 202 -17.45 20.52 7.68
C TYR A 202 -18.23 19.23 7.95
N GLY A 203 -17.55 18.08 7.92
CA GLY A 203 -18.18 16.76 8.02
C GLY A 203 -18.43 16.09 6.67
N LYS A 204 -18.07 16.71 5.55
CA LYS A 204 -18.29 16.17 4.19
C LYS A 204 -17.56 14.87 3.90
N LEU A 205 -16.35 14.68 4.43
CA LEU A 205 -15.61 13.44 4.28
C LEU A 205 -16.25 12.32 5.12
N SER A 206 -16.54 12.61 6.38
CA SER A 206 -17.07 11.63 7.35
C SER A 206 -18.53 11.30 7.11
N GLY A 207 -19.28 12.24 6.51
CA GLY A 207 -20.72 12.19 6.38
C GLY A 207 -21.43 12.52 7.69
N GLN A 208 -20.74 13.09 8.68
CA GLN A 208 -21.29 13.48 9.97
C GLN A 208 -21.86 14.90 9.88
N LYS A 209 -23.01 15.10 10.48
CA LYS A 209 -23.61 16.43 10.61
C LYS A 209 -23.14 17.08 11.91
N ILE A 210 -22.87 18.37 11.86
CA ILE A 210 -22.43 19.17 13.02
C ILE A 210 -23.40 18.98 14.19
N ASP A 211 -24.71 19.07 13.95
CA ASP A 211 -25.75 18.95 14.97
C ASP A 211 -25.72 17.57 15.69
N ASP A 212 -25.41 16.50 14.97
CA ASP A 212 -25.30 15.13 15.52
C ASP A 212 -24.02 14.96 16.36
N LEU A 213 -22.95 15.68 16.01
CA LEU A 213 -21.68 15.68 16.73
C LEU A 213 -21.76 16.40 18.08
N GLU A 214 -22.56 17.46 18.18
CA GLU A 214 -22.77 18.22 19.42
C GLU A 214 -23.51 17.38 20.48
N VAL A 215 -24.35 16.43 20.07
CA VAL A 215 -25.21 15.61 20.97
C VAL A 215 -24.49 14.33 21.48
N GLY A 216 -23.51 13.82 20.77
CA GLY A 216 -23.02 12.43 21.00
C GLY A 216 -21.54 12.27 21.38
N ALA A 217 -20.77 13.33 21.44
CA ALA A 217 -19.34 13.15 21.37
C ALA A 217 -18.59 13.16 22.68
N ARG A 218 -17.52 12.46 22.67
CA ARG A 218 -16.25 12.56 23.36
C ARG A 218 -15.60 13.96 23.22
N ILE A 219 -16.39 14.99 23.42
CA ILE A 219 -15.94 16.37 23.46
C ILE A 219 -15.46 16.56 24.89
N GLU A 220 -14.16 16.67 25.08
CA GLU A 220 -13.65 17.29 26.31
C GLU A 220 -14.33 18.65 26.39
N GLU A 221 -15.23 18.82 27.36
CA GLU A 221 -15.86 20.09 27.68
C GLU A 221 -14.75 21.08 28.14
N ASN A 222 -14.04 21.64 27.18
CA ASN A 222 -13.27 22.82 27.44
C ASN A 222 -14.23 24.01 27.33
N SER A 223 -14.70 24.50 28.47
CA SER A 223 -15.61 25.64 28.60
C SER A 223 -15.08 26.94 27.98
N LYS A 224 -13.82 26.95 27.53
CA LYS A 224 -13.16 28.11 26.91
C LYS A 224 -13.34 28.19 25.40
N LYS A 225 -13.69 27.10 24.70
CA LYS A 225 -13.85 27.10 23.25
C LYS A 225 -15.09 27.92 22.82
N GLU A 226 -14.97 28.62 21.67
CA GLU A 226 -16.12 29.29 21.05
C GLU A 226 -17.20 28.29 20.61
N ASN A 227 -16.79 27.12 20.09
CA ASN A 227 -17.64 26.00 19.73
C ASN A 227 -17.02 24.67 20.21
N PRO A 228 -17.78 23.72 20.75
CA PRO A 228 -17.27 22.42 21.21
C PRO A 228 -16.50 21.65 20.15
N LEU A 229 -16.84 21.80 18.87
CA LEU A 229 -16.19 21.12 17.74
C LEU A 229 -14.83 21.75 17.34
N ASP A 230 -14.53 22.96 17.82
CA ASP A 230 -13.26 23.60 17.54
C ASP A 230 -12.10 22.74 18.06
N PHE A 231 -11.06 22.60 17.29
CA PHE A 231 -9.92 21.75 17.63
C PHE A 231 -8.63 22.59 17.79
N ALA A 232 -7.74 22.08 18.64
CA ALA A 232 -6.51 22.79 18.91
C ALA A 232 -5.55 22.73 17.71
N LEU A 233 -5.02 23.88 17.34
CA LEU A 233 -3.91 24.06 16.40
C LEU A 233 -2.58 24.21 17.15
N TRP A 234 -2.62 24.86 18.32
CA TRP A 234 -1.48 25.04 19.22
C TRP A 234 -1.93 24.88 20.67
N LYS A 235 -1.14 24.14 21.45
CA LYS A 235 -1.38 23.97 22.90
C LYS A 235 -0.20 24.52 23.68
N VAL A 236 -0.45 25.49 24.54
CA VAL A 236 0.53 25.93 25.51
C VAL A 236 0.76 24.85 26.56
N THR A 237 2.00 24.59 26.87
CA THR A 237 2.40 23.57 27.85
C THR A 237 3.69 23.98 28.56
N ASP A 238 3.89 23.47 29.76
CA ASP A 238 5.10 23.55 30.58
C ASP A 238 5.82 22.20 30.69
N LYS A 239 5.35 21.16 29.96
CA LYS A 239 5.87 19.81 30.03
C LYS A 239 6.33 19.30 28.66
N GLY A 240 7.43 18.56 28.68
CA GLY A 240 7.99 17.93 27.50
C GLY A 240 8.64 18.92 26.52
N ILE A 241 8.87 18.45 25.30
CA ILE A 241 9.41 19.27 24.23
C ILE A 241 8.41 20.36 23.81
N MET A 242 8.91 21.58 23.63
CA MET A 242 8.05 22.72 23.30
C MET A 242 8.84 23.79 22.53
N TRP A 243 8.13 24.64 21.80
CA TRP A 243 8.65 25.69 20.95
C TRP A 243 8.08 27.04 21.36
N ASP A 244 8.88 28.10 21.18
CA ASP A 244 8.45 29.47 21.42
C ASP A 244 7.65 29.98 20.19
N THR A 245 6.49 30.57 20.45
CA THR A 245 5.64 31.19 19.44
C THR A 245 5.12 32.54 19.93
N PRO A 246 4.55 33.40 19.04
CA PRO A 246 3.89 34.63 19.45
C PRO A 246 2.71 34.42 20.42
N TRP A 247 2.14 33.23 20.45
CA TRP A 247 0.95 32.87 21.25
C TRP A 247 1.30 32.33 22.63
N GLY A 248 2.50 31.79 22.77
CA GLY A 248 3.00 31.14 23.98
C GLY A 248 3.87 29.94 23.66
N LYS A 249 4.59 29.48 24.69
CA LYS A 249 5.45 28.31 24.58
C LYS A 249 4.62 27.05 24.64
N GLY A 250 4.77 26.15 23.63
CA GLY A 250 3.91 24.99 23.51
C GLY A 250 4.25 24.08 22.35
N ARG A 251 3.26 23.38 21.81
CA ARG A 251 3.37 22.43 20.72
C ARG A 251 2.15 22.43 19.78
N PRO A 252 2.28 21.93 18.53
CA PRO A 252 1.19 21.91 17.57
C PRO A 252 0.09 20.92 17.99
N GLY A 253 -1.13 21.20 17.52
CA GLY A 253 -2.21 20.22 17.52
C GLY A 253 -2.01 19.16 16.44
N TRP A 254 -2.35 17.93 16.76
CA TRP A 254 -2.16 16.75 15.89
C TRP A 254 -2.72 16.91 14.47
N HIS A 255 -3.80 17.66 14.29
CA HIS A 255 -4.50 17.78 13.00
C HIS A 255 -3.83 18.74 12.00
N THR A 256 -2.85 19.52 12.43
CA THR A 256 -2.11 20.48 11.57
C THR A 256 -0.89 19.83 10.90
N GLU A 257 -0.37 18.77 11.51
CA GLU A 257 0.89 18.15 11.13
C GLU A 257 0.91 17.69 9.67
N CYS A 258 -0.07 16.86 9.28
CA CYS A 258 -0.10 16.26 7.94
C CYS A 258 -0.34 17.29 6.84
N VAL A 259 -1.18 18.31 7.08
CA VAL A 259 -1.42 19.40 6.11
C VAL A 259 -0.11 20.10 5.75
N VAL A 260 0.68 20.46 6.75
CA VAL A 260 1.95 21.16 6.55
C VAL A 260 3.00 20.26 5.93
N MET A 261 3.09 18.99 6.36
CA MET A 261 4.03 18.04 5.81
C MET A 261 3.74 17.71 4.34
N ILE A 262 2.46 17.60 3.95
CA ILE A 262 2.05 17.41 2.55
C ILE A 262 2.52 18.60 1.72
N ASN A 263 2.24 19.82 2.16
CA ASN A 263 2.64 21.02 1.45
C ASN A 263 4.16 21.09 1.24
N ASN A 264 4.94 20.74 2.26
CA ASN A 264 6.40 20.77 2.21
C ASN A 264 6.96 19.69 1.30
N GLU A 265 6.48 18.46 1.45
CA GLU A 265 7.04 17.32 0.72
C GLU A 265 6.69 17.30 -0.77
N PHE A 266 5.49 17.75 -1.11
CA PHE A 266 5.03 17.75 -2.50
C PHE A 266 5.12 19.12 -3.17
N HIS A 267 5.46 20.18 -2.42
CA HIS A 267 5.46 21.58 -2.91
C HIS A 267 4.13 21.94 -3.59
N SER A 268 3.04 21.44 -3.05
CA SER A 268 1.68 21.56 -3.57
C SER A 268 0.68 21.46 -2.43
N HIS A 269 -0.45 22.15 -2.57
CA HIS A 269 -1.58 22.06 -1.64
C HIS A 269 -2.57 20.97 -2.07
N MET A 270 -2.23 20.20 -3.11
CA MET A 270 -3.08 19.16 -3.67
C MET A 270 -2.24 17.98 -4.12
N ILE A 271 -2.62 16.79 -3.71
CA ILE A 271 -2.01 15.50 -4.09
C ILE A 271 -3.04 14.56 -4.70
N ASP A 272 -2.60 13.46 -5.29
CA ASP A 272 -3.52 12.48 -5.90
C ASP A 272 -4.25 11.67 -4.83
N ILE A 273 -3.52 11.06 -3.90
CA ILE A 273 -4.08 10.14 -2.90
C ILE A 273 -3.66 10.55 -1.49
N HIS A 274 -4.64 10.69 -0.60
CA HIS A 274 -4.42 10.75 0.84
C HIS A 274 -5.07 9.53 1.52
N GLY A 275 -4.30 8.84 2.34
CA GLY A 275 -4.73 7.57 2.91
C GLY A 275 -4.48 7.40 4.40
N GLY A 276 -5.15 6.38 4.96
CA GLY A 276 -5.00 5.99 6.37
C GLY A 276 -6.00 4.93 6.82
N GLY A 277 -6.03 4.64 8.11
CA GLY A 277 -7.06 3.81 8.70
C GLY A 277 -8.43 4.50 8.72
N MET A 278 -9.51 3.73 8.75
CA MET A 278 -10.89 4.26 8.84
C MET A 278 -11.12 5.10 10.09
N ASP A 279 -10.37 4.89 11.15
CA ASP A 279 -10.39 5.66 12.39
C ASP A 279 -9.85 7.09 12.23
N LEU A 280 -9.01 7.32 11.22
CA LEU A 280 -8.50 8.66 10.89
C LEU A 280 -9.49 9.49 10.08
N LYS A 281 -10.49 8.86 9.44
CA LYS A 281 -11.48 9.55 8.62
C LYS A 281 -12.12 10.72 9.38
N PHE A 282 -12.44 10.47 10.67
CA PHE A 282 -12.93 11.49 11.59
C PHE A 282 -12.33 11.27 12.99
N PRO A 283 -11.85 12.34 13.66
CA PRO A 283 -11.87 13.74 13.20
C PRO A 283 -10.63 14.17 12.39
N HIS A 284 -9.57 13.33 12.27
CA HIS A 284 -8.25 13.75 11.82
C HIS A 284 -8.25 14.29 10.38
N HIS A 285 -8.66 13.47 9.40
CA HIS A 285 -8.69 13.87 7.98
C HIS A 285 -9.74 14.95 7.69
N GLU A 286 -10.87 14.92 8.38
CA GLU A 286 -11.86 16.01 8.28
C GLU A 286 -11.26 17.36 8.70
N ASN A 287 -10.51 17.37 9.80
CA ASN A 287 -9.83 18.56 10.31
C ASN A 287 -8.69 19.03 9.41
N GLU A 288 -8.01 18.11 8.73
CA GLU A 288 -7.00 18.47 7.72
C GLU A 288 -7.63 19.18 6.54
N ILE A 289 -8.75 18.63 6.01
CA ILE A 289 -9.50 19.25 4.91
C ILE A 289 -9.96 20.65 5.29
N ALA A 290 -10.55 20.82 6.46
CA ALA A 290 -11.02 22.09 6.94
C ALA A 290 -9.92 23.17 6.96
N GLN A 291 -8.73 22.81 7.43
CA GLN A 291 -7.58 23.71 7.48
C GLN A 291 -7.07 24.08 6.06
N SER A 292 -6.95 23.10 5.19
CA SER A 292 -6.46 23.30 3.82
C SER A 292 -7.43 24.16 3.00
N GLU A 293 -8.72 23.91 3.09
CA GLU A 293 -9.72 24.70 2.39
C GLU A 293 -9.78 26.14 2.92
N ALA A 294 -9.65 26.31 4.22
CA ALA A 294 -9.60 27.65 4.82
C ALA A 294 -8.47 28.52 4.28
N LEU A 295 -7.29 27.95 4.04
CA LEU A 295 -6.15 28.70 3.53
C LEU A 295 -6.01 28.70 2.01
N TYR A 296 -6.22 27.55 1.39
CA TYR A 296 -5.85 27.32 -0.01
C TYR A 296 -7.04 27.03 -0.92
N GLY A 297 -8.24 26.80 -0.37
CA GLY A 297 -9.44 26.47 -1.14
C GLY A 297 -9.39 25.08 -1.80
N THR A 298 -8.57 24.16 -1.26
CA THR A 298 -8.39 22.80 -1.79
C THR A 298 -8.61 21.74 -0.72
N PRO A 299 -9.17 20.55 -1.07
CA PRO A 299 -9.41 19.47 -0.13
C PRO A 299 -8.18 18.57 0.11
N ILE A 300 -6.98 19.04 -0.11
CA ILE A 300 -5.68 18.35 0.02
C ILE A 300 -5.48 17.25 -1.03
N ALA A 301 -6.45 16.38 -1.25
CA ALA A 301 -6.32 15.23 -2.14
C ALA A 301 -7.51 15.04 -3.04
N ASN A 302 -7.26 14.51 -4.26
CA ASN A 302 -8.32 14.08 -5.17
C ASN A 302 -9.03 12.82 -4.64
N TYR A 303 -8.28 11.87 -4.09
CA TYR A 303 -8.80 10.60 -3.61
C TYR A 303 -8.45 10.38 -2.14
N TRP A 304 -9.46 10.14 -1.34
CA TRP A 304 -9.35 9.77 0.07
C TRP A 304 -9.56 8.27 0.25
N VAL A 305 -8.51 7.55 0.65
CA VAL A 305 -8.51 6.09 0.71
C VAL A 305 -8.36 5.62 2.16
N HIS A 306 -9.32 4.82 2.65
CA HIS A 306 -9.32 4.34 4.02
C HIS A 306 -9.41 2.82 4.08
N ASN A 307 -8.47 2.19 4.77
CA ASN A 307 -8.56 0.75 5.06
C ASN A 307 -9.43 0.48 6.28
N GLY A 308 -10.16 -0.64 6.24
CA GLY A 308 -11.05 -1.08 7.33
C GLY A 308 -10.31 -1.50 8.58
N MET A 309 -11.05 -1.68 9.67
CA MET A 309 -10.55 -2.07 11.00
C MET A 309 -10.21 -3.56 11.07
N LEU A 310 -9.53 -3.97 12.15
CA LEU A 310 -9.25 -5.36 12.47
C LEU A 310 -10.02 -5.77 13.74
N ASN A 311 -10.58 -6.98 13.70
CA ASN A 311 -11.10 -7.68 14.87
C ASN A 311 -10.28 -8.95 15.11
N ILE A 312 -10.19 -9.37 16.35
CA ILE A 312 -9.63 -10.67 16.78
C ILE A 312 -10.78 -11.43 17.39
N ASP A 313 -11.09 -12.61 16.86
CA ASP A 313 -12.19 -13.47 17.31
C ASP A 313 -13.53 -12.72 17.45
N GLY A 314 -13.82 -11.85 16.47
CA GLY A 314 -15.03 -11.04 16.43
C GLY A 314 -15.02 -9.80 17.32
N ILE A 315 -13.98 -9.60 18.12
CA ILE A 315 -13.87 -8.48 19.06
C ILE A 315 -12.91 -7.42 18.52
N LYS A 316 -13.31 -6.15 18.55
CA LYS A 316 -12.45 -5.03 18.20
C LYS A 316 -11.20 -5.03 19.07
N MET A 317 -10.04 -4.96 18.44
CA MET A 317 -8.76 -4.86 19.15
C MET A 317 -8.66 -3.55 19.94
N SER A 318 -8.36 -3.64 21.23
CA SER A 318 -8.12 -2.46 22.06
C SER A 318 -7.15 -2.74 23.21
N LYS A 319 -6.37 -1.72 23.61
CA LYS A 319 -5.43 -1.83 24.74
C LYS A 319 -6.15 -2.11 26.06
N SER A 320 -7.35 -1.57 26.24
CA SER A 320 -8.15 -1.76 27.46
C SER A 320 -8.66 -3.20 27.65
N LEU A 321 -8.83 -3.95 26.55
CA LEU A 321 -9.22 -5.36 26.58
C LEU A 321 -8.01 -6.31 26.64
N GLY A 322 -6.77 -5.81 26.54
CA GLY A 322 -5.57 -6.63 26.53
C GLY A 322 -5.42 -7.58 25.34
N ASN A 323 -6.25 -7.41 24.30
CA ASN A 323 -6.24 -8.25 23.10
C ASN A 323 -5.42 -7.65 21.94
N VAL A 324 -4.43 -6.81 22.24
CA VAL A 324 -3.56 -6.20 21.24
C VAL A 324 -2.43 -7.16 20.88
N TRP A 325 -2.35 -7.54 19.61
CA TRP A 325 -1.26 -8.33 19.07
C TRP A 325 -0.22 -7.41 18.42
N LEU A 326 1.04 -7.57 18.81
CA LEU A 326 2.13 -6.82 18.20
C LEU A 326 2.44 -7.37 16.81
N ALA A 327 2.70 -6.45 15.86
CA ALA A 327 3.00 -6.83 14.48
C ALA A 327 4.25 -7.70 14.37
N LYS A 328 5.34 -7.35 15.10
CA LYS A 328 6.58 -8.11 15.13
C LYS A 328 6.39 -9.55 15.62
N ASP A 329 5.56 -9.75 16.66
CA ASP A 329 5.32 -11.07 17.25
C ASP A 329 4.47 -11.94 16.30
N MET A 330 3.51 -11.32 15.60
CA MET A 330 2.70 -11.99 14.60
C MET A 330 3.55 -12.39 13.38
N ILE A 331 4.43 -11.50 12.89
CA ILE A 331 5.36 -11.81 11.80
C ILE A 331 6.28 -12.97 12.20
N ALA A 332 6.80 -12.98 13.43
CA ALA A 332 7.62 -14.07 13.95
C ALA A 332 6.84 -15.40 14.02
N LYS A 333 5.54 -15.35 14.38
CA LYS A 333 4.68 -16.55 14.53
C LYS A 333 4.29 -17.16 13.17
N ILE A 334 3.91 -16.34 12.18
CA ILE A 334 3.30 -16.84 10.94
C ILE A 334 4.09 -16.53 9.67
N GLY A 335 5.09 -15.67 9.75
CA GLY A 335 5.87 -15.19 8.60
C GLY A 335 5.23 -14.01 7.88
N ALA A 336 6.06 -13.19 7.25
CA ALA A 336 5.66 -11.95 6.55
C ALA A 336 4.70 -12.23 5.39
N ASN A 337 5.01 -13.21 4.54
CA ASN A 337 4.18 -13.55 3.39
C ASN A 337 2.77 -14.03 3.79
N VAL A 338 2.66 -14.82 4.87
CA VAL A 338 1.35 -15.24 5.43
C VAL A 338 0.60 -14.03 5.97
N MET A 339 1.31 -13.12 6.66
CA MET A 339 0.69 -11.89 7.17
C MET A 339 0.15 -11.00 6.04
N ARG A 340 0.91 -10.83 4.96
CA ARG A 340 0.43 -10.09 3.76
C ARG A 340 -0.76 -10.78 3.13
N TRP A 341 -0.69 -12.11 2.91
CA TRP A 341 -1.79 -12.89 2.38
C TRP A 341 -3.07 -12.72 3.20
N LEU A 342 -2.96 -12.87 4.52
CA LEU A 342 -4.05 -12.69 5.47
C LEU A 342 -4.68 -11.28 5.36
N MET A 343 -3.86 -10.23 5.37
CA MET A 343 -4.35 -8.85 5.34
C MET A 343 -5.00 -8.46 4.01
N LEU A 344 -4.58 -9.11 2.91
CA LEU A 344 -5.09 -8.89 1.54
C LEU A 344 -6.22 -9.87 1.16
N SER A 345 -6.55 -10.87 2.00
CA SER A 345 -7.58 -11.88 1.71
C SER A 345 -9.00 -11.31 1.65
N THR A 346 -9.22 -10.13 2.19
CA THR A 346 -10.50 -9.42 2.16
C THR A 346 -10.35 -8.06 1.49
N GLN A 347 -11.47 -7.51 0.98
CA GLN A 347 -11.47 -6.15 0.45
C GLN A 347 -10.93 -5.17 1.50
N TYR A 348 -9.97 -4.32 1.12
CA TYR A 348 -9.21 -3.48 2.04
C TYR A 348 -10.09 -2.57 2.92
N ARG A 349 -11.26 -2.13 2.42
CA ARG A 349 -12.21 -1.29 3.16
C ARG A 349 -13.04 -2.04 4.20
N SER A 350 -13.13 -3.37 4.05
CA SER A 350 -13.92 -4.21 4.96
C SER A 350 -13.19 -4.46 6.26
N THR A 351 -13.92 -4.65 7.35
CA THR A 351 -13.35 -5.14 8.61
C THR A 351 -12.84 -6.56 8.39
N LEU A 352 -11.58 -6.82 8.74
CA LEU A 352 -10.99 -8.15 8.73
C LEU A 352 -11.08 -8.75 10.13
N ASN A 353 -11.74 -9.91 10.24
CA ASN A 353 -11.76 -10.67 11.47
C ASN A 353 -10.68 -11.77 11.43
N ILE A 354 -9.69 -11.67 12.29
CA ILE A 354 -8.58 -12.62 12.39
C ILE A 354 -8.95 -13.70 13.40
N THR A 355 -8.99 -14.95 12.94
CA THR A 355 -9.15 -16.17 13.73
C THR A 355 -8.05 -17.15 13.36
N GLU A 356 -7.82 -18.19 14.19
CA GLU A 356 -6.84 -19.22 13.87
C GLU A 356 -7.18 -19.92 12.53
N ASP A 357 -8.47 -20.18 12.26
CA ASP A 357 -8.91 -20.80 10.98
C ASP A 357 -8.59 -19.93 9.76
N VAL A 358 -8.73 -18.61 9.88
CA VAL A 358 -8.38 -17.68 8.80
C VAL A 358 -6.87 -17.64 8.57
N ILE A 359 -6.08 -17.72 9.63
CA ILE A 359 -4.62 -17.82 9.55
C ILE A 359 -4.20 -19.13 8.88
N GLU A 360 -4.75 -20.26 9.27
CA GLU A 360 -4.44 -21.58 8.68
C GLU A 360 -4.88 -21.65 7.21
N THR A 361 -5.99 -21.01 6.86
CA THR A 361 -6.41 -20.88 5.47
C THR A 361 -5.36 -20.10 4.66
N ALA A 362 -4.91 -18.95 5.15
CA ALA A 362 -3.88 -18.14 4.48
C ALA A 362 -2.56 -18.91 4.29
N LYS A 363 -2.11 -19.67 5.31
CA LYS A 363 -0.93 -20.54 5.22
C LYS A 363 -1.11 -21.61 4.15
N THR A 364 -2.25 -22.29 4.15
CA THR A 364 -2.56 -23.36 3.20
C THR A 364 -2.60 -22.85 1.77
N GLU A 365 -3.23 -21.72 1.53
CA GLU A 365 -3.33 -21.09 0.21
C GLU A 365 -1.96 -20.64 -0.30
N LEU A 366 -1.20 -19.92 0.50
CA LEU A 366 0.16 -19.49 0.16
C LEU A 366 1.06 -20.71 -0.14
N ASN A 367 0.97 -21.79 0.67
CA ASN A 367 1.76 -22.99 0.46
C ASN A 367 1.47 -23.65 -0.90
N LYS A 368 0.23 -23.65 -1.38
CA LYS A 368 -0.09 -24.14 -2.73
C LYS A 368 0.65 -23.37 -3.82
N VAL A 369 0.71 -22.05 -3.68
CA VAL A 369 1.40 -21.16 -4.63
C VAL A 369 2.90 -21.35 -4.60
N THR A 370 3.49 -21.33 -3.40
CA THR A 370 4.95 -21.46 -3.22
C THR A 370 5.45 -22.85 -3.63
N THR A 371 4.65 -23.91 -3.41
CA THR A 371 4.98 -25.26 -3.84
C THR A 371 5.13 -25.35 -5.36
N VAL A 372 4.23 -24.74 -6.12
CA VAL A 372 4.28 -24.77 -7.60
C VAL A 372 5.46 -23.95 -8.13
N LEU A 373 5.73 -22.77 -7.54
CA LEU A 373 6.92 -21.98 -7.88
C LEU A 373 8.18 -22.80 -7.66
N LYS A 374 8.31 -23.45 -6.49
CA LYS A 374 9.42 -24.33 -6.16
C LYS A 374 9.59 -25.45 -7.18
N GLN A 375 8.52 -26.15 -7.53
CA GLN A 375 8.54 -27.24 -8.51
C GLN A 375 9.00 -26.76 -9.89
N ALA A 376 8.51 -25.60 -10.34
CA ALA A 376 8.94 -25.02 -11.61
C ALA A 376 10.44 -24.65 -11.61
N GLU A 377 10.91 -24.01 -10.56
CA GLU A 377 12.29 -23.59 -10.42
C GLU A 377 13.25 -24.80 -10.40
N VAL A 378 12.95 -25.81 -9.58
CA VAL A 378 13.70 -27.08 -9.56
C VAL A 378 13.71 -27.75 -10.93
N ALA A 379 12.56 -27.81 -11.63
CA ALA A 379 12.47 -28.42 -12.95
C ALA A 379 13.32 -27.65 -13.99
N MET A 380 13.27 -26.34 -14.01
CA MET A 380 14.07 -25.51 -14.91
C MET A 380 15.57 -25.67 -14.66
N GLN A 381 16.03 -25.61 -13.40
CA GLN A 381 17.45 -25.76 -13.06
C GLN A 381 17.98 -27.16 -13.40
N ARG A 382 17.20 -28.21 -13.21
CA ARG A 382 17.58 -29.60 -13.59
C ARG A 382 17.73 -29.79 -15.10
N ASN A 383 17.03 -28.98 -15.88
CA ASN A 383 17.08 -29.05 -17.35
C ASN A 383 17.92 -27.91 -17.95
N GLU A 384 18.70 -27.20 -17.13
CA GLU A 384 19.63 -26.15 -17.54
C GLU A 384 18.96 -25.09 -18.43
N VAL A 385 17.72 -24.73 -18.08
CA VAL A 385 16.93 -23.73 -18.81
C VAL A 385 17.59 -22.36 -18.65
N ALA A 386 17.84 -21.69 -19.75
CA ALA A 386 18.41 -20.34 -19.73
C ALA A 386 17.43 -19.36 -19.07
N GLU A 387 17.95 -18.46 -18.24
CA GLU A 387 17.13 -17.44 -17.60
C GLU A 387 16.52 -16.49 -18.65
N SER A 388 15.27 -16.11 -18.45
CA SER A 388 14.55 -15.13 -19.25
C SER A 388 13.62 -14.34 -18.34
N ASP A 389 13.41 -13.07 -18.64
CA ASP A 389 12.47 -12.19 -17.95
C ASP A 389 11.08 -12.16 -18.63
N GLU A 390 10.89 -12.96 -19.68
CA GLU A 390 9.61 -13.04 -20.38
C GLU A 390 8.49 -13.54 -19.47
N TYR A 391 7.32 -12.91 -19.57
CA TYR A 391 6.11 -13.29 -18.84
C TYR A 391 4.88 -13.23 -19.76
N ASP A 392 3.78 -13.79 -19.34
CA ASP A 392 2.51 -13.77 -20.07
C ASP A 392 1.79 -12.43 -19.83
N GLU A 393 1.91 -11.51 -20.80
CA GLU A 393 1.31 -10.19 -20.73
C GLU A 393 -0.23 -10.22 -20.63
N GLU A 394 -0.88 -11.20 -21.26
CA GLU A 394 -2.33 -11.35 -21.21
C GLU A 394 -2.76 -11.81 -19.80
N LEU A 395 -2.10 -12.83 -19.27
CA LEU A 395 -2.42 -13.37 -17.95
C LEU A 395 -2.13 -12.35 -16.84
N PHE A 396 -0.96 -11.70 -16.89
CA PHE A 396 -0.64 -10.60 -15.97
C PHE A 396 -1.60 -9.43 -16.13
N GLY A 397 -2.01 -9.14 -17.38
CA GLY A 397 -3.03 -8.14 -17.67
C GLY A 397 -4.38 -8.43 -17.02
N ARG A 398 -4.84 -9.68 -17.05
CA ARG A 398 -6.05 -10.10 -16.35
C ARG A 398 -5.95 -9.92 -14.84
N PHE A 399 -4.76 -10.18 -14.27
CA PHE A 399 -4.50 -9.94 -12.86
C PHE A 399 -4.62 -8.44 -12.52
N LEU A 400 -3.96 -7.57 -13.28
CA LEU A 400 -4.05 -6.12 -13.07
C LEU A 400 -5.49 -5.62 -13.23
N ASP A 401 -6.21 -6.06 -14.27
CA ASP A 401 -7.63 -5.70 -14.46
C ASP A 401 -8.50 -6.10 -13.25
N ALA A 402 -8.22 -7.27 -12.66
CA ALA A 402 -8.96 -7.74 -11.50
C ALA A 402 -8.67 -6.91 -10.23
N VAL A 403 -7.42 -6.48 -10.03
CA VAL A 403 -7.01 -5.72 -8.84
C VAL A 403 -7.33 -4.24 -8.99
N ASN A 404 -7.29 -3.70 -10.22
CA ASN A 404 -7.57 -2.28 -10.53
C ASN A 404 -9.03 -1.87 -10.28
N GLU A 405 -9.93 -2.80 -10.07
CA GLU A 405 -11.29 -2.50 -9.62
C GLU A 405 -11.32 -2.35 -8.11
N ASP A 406 -10.90 -1.19 -7.62
CA ASP A 406 -10.90 -0.78 -6.22
C ASP A 406 -9.94 -1.60 -5.34
N ILE A 407 -8.73 -1.82 -5.80
CA ILE A 407 -7.71 -2.62 -5.09
C ILE A 407 -8.30 -3.97 -4.67
N ASN A 408 -8.97 -4.66 -5.61
CA ASN A 408 -9.69 -5.90 -5.34
C ASN A 408 -8.72 -7.08 -5.24
N THR A 409 -7.99 -7.16 -4.14
CA THR A 409 -7.04 -8.24 -3.87
C THR A 409 -7.68 -9.63 -3.82
N PRO A 410 -8.93 -9.82 -3.32
CA PRO A 410 -9.59 -11.13 -3.42
C PRO A 410 -9.76 -11.63 -4.86
N ASN A 411 -10.11 -10.75 -5.80
CA ASN A 411 -10.17 -11.12 -7.22
C ASN A 411 -8.76 -11.33 -7.80
N GLY A 412 -7.75 -10.59 -7.34
CA GLY A 412 -6.35 -10.83 -7.68
C GLY A 412 -5.89 -12.23 -7.27
N PHE A 413 -6.19 -12.69 -6.06
CA PHE A 413 -5.89 -14.06 -5.61
C PHE A 413 -6.54 -15.14 -6.50
N LYS A 414 -7.75 -14.89 -7.00
CA LYS A 414 -8.38 -15.82 -7.95
C LYS A 414 -7.55 -15.96 -9.21
N VAL A 415 -7.03 -14.86 -9.77
CA VAL A 415 -6.18 -14.92 -10.97
C VAL A 415 -4.83 -15.58 -10.64
N ILE A 416 -4.22 -15.32 -9.48
CA ILE A 416 -3.03 -16.02 -9.00
C ILE A 416 -3.25 -17.55 -9.02
N PHE A 417 -4.41 -18.05 -8.54
CA PHE A 417 -4.72 -19.47 -8.58
C PHE A 417 -4.96 -19.98 -10.00
N ASP A 418 -5.49 -19.16 -10.91
CA ASP A 418 -5.57 -19.52 -12.33
C ASP A 418 -4.15 -19.68 -12.92
N THR A 419 -3.21 -18.77 -12.61
CA THR A 419 -1.80 -18.84 -13.03
C THR A 419 -1.11 -20.07 -12.43
N VAL A 420 -1.34 -20.39 -11.17
CA VAL A 420 -0.86 -21.62 -10.52
C VAL A 420 -1.34 -22.87 -11.27
N LYS A 421 -2.60 -22.88 -11.69
CA LYS A 421 -3.16 -23.99 -12.48
C LYS A 421 -2.49 -24.13 -13.84
N VAL A 422 -2.27 -23.01 -14.55
CA VAL A 422 -1.58 -22.98 -15.85
C VAL A 422 -0.15 -23.49 -15.70
N LEU A 423 0.60 -22.99 -14.71
CA LEU A 423 1.97 -23.43 -14.43
C LEU A 423 2.05 -24.92 -14.08
N ASN A 424 1.13 -25.43 -13.25
CA ASN A 424 1.03 -26.87 -12.97
C ASN A 424 0.75 -27.71 -14.22
N GLN A 425 -0.11 -27.22 -15.11
CA GLN A 425 -0.42 -27.91 -16.37
C GLN A 425 0.80 -27.96 -17.29
N SER A 426 1.56 -26.86 -17.39
CA SER A 426 2.80 -26.79 -18.18
C SER A 426 3.83 -27.81 -17.69
N LEU A 427 4.01 -27.93 -16.35
CA LEU A 427 4.93 -28.89 -15.73
C LEU A 427 4.55 -30.38 -15.91
N ARG A 428 3.27 -30.68 -16.16
CA ARG A 428 2.75 -32.06 -16.26
C ARG A 428 2.60 -32.56 -17.69
N GLN A 429 3.01 -31.79 -18.69
CA GLN A 429 2.98 -32.22 -20.08
C GLN A 429 3.95 -33.40 -20.30
N ARG A 430 3.62 -34.26 -21.23
CA ARG A 430 4.49 -35.41 -21.60
C ARG A 430 5.84 -34.94 -22.12
N GLU A 431 5.85 -33.90 -22.91
CA GLU A 431 7.01 -33.16 -23.38
C GLU A 431 6.88 -31.74 -22.80
N VAL A 432 7.70 -31.42 -21.81
CA VAL A 432 7.62 -30.14 -21.10
C VAL A 432 8.24 -29.04 -21.95
N ASP A 433 7.45 -28.04 -22.28
CA ASP A 433 7.95 -26.78 -22.85
C ASP A 433 8.48 -25.87 -21.72
N PHE A 434 9.78 -25.88 -21.51
CA PHE A 434 10.40 -25.11 -20.45
C PHE A 434 10.38 -23.60 -20.69
N ALA A 435 10.28 -23.13 -21.95
CA ALA A 435 10.09 -21.71 -22.23
C ALA A 435 8.71 -21.25 -21.72
N LEU A 436 7.67 -22.07 -21.94
CA LEU A 436 6.34 -21.81 -21.41
C LEU A 436 6.29 -21.90 -19.88
N VAL A 437 6.99 -22.89 -19.28
CA VAL A 437 7.10 -23.01 -17.82
C VAL A 437 7.73 -21.75 -17.23
N GLN A 438 8.85 -21.27 -17.80
CA GLN A 438 9.51 -20.08 -17.32
C GLN A 438 8.66 -18.82 -17.47
N LYS A 439 7.99 -18.67 -18.60
CA LYS A 439 7.06 -17.59 -18.87
C LYS A 439 5.94 -17.53 -17.81
N ASN A 440 5.31 -18.66 -17.50
CA ASN A 440 4.25 -18.74 -16.48
C ASN A 440 4.79 -18.55 -15.05
N TYR A 441 5.98 -19.05 -14.76
CA TYR A 441 6.69 -18.85 -13.50
C TYR A 441 6.96 -17.36 -13.25
N ASN A 442 7.48 -16.65 -14.25
CA ASN A 442 7.73 -15.22 -14.17
C ASN A 442 6.43 -14.42 -14.00
N THR A 443 5.36 -14.82 -14.69
CA THR A 443 4.03 -14.21 -14.53
C THR A 443 3.57 -14.30 -13.07
N LEU A 444 3.61 -15.51 -12.50
CA LEU A 444 3.20 -15.72 -11.11
C LEU A 444 4.06 -14.91 -10.12
N LYS A 445 5.37 -14.81 -10.35
CA LYS A 445 6.25 -13.96 -9.54
C LYS A 445 5.88 -12.48 -9.61
N LYS A 446 5.52 -11.97 -10.79
CA LYS A 446 5.07 -10.58 -10.98
C LYS A 446 3.75 -10.32 -10.25
N GLU A 447 2.79 -11.24 -10.34
CA GLU A 447 1.51 -11.15 -9.61
C GLU A 447 1.74 -11.10 -8.09
N LEU A 448 2.60 -11.96 -7.56
CA LEU A 448 2.96 -11.99 -6.15
C LEU A 448 3.72 -10.73 -5.70
N TRP A 449 4.59 -10.19 -6.57
CA TRP A 449 5.31 -8.95 -6.29
C TRP A 449 4.35 -7.78 -6.07
N VAL A 450 3.27 -7.67 -6.84
CA VAL A 450 2.25 -6.61 -6.63
C VAL A 450 1.64 -6.71 -5.23
N PHE A 451 1.50 -7.91 -4.69
CA PHE A 451 1.03 -8.12 -3.31
C PHE A 451 2.16 -8.08 -2.26
N GLY A 452 3.40 -7.80 -2.67
CA GLY A 452 4.59 -7.77 -1.82
C GLY A 452 4.92 -9.12 -1.19
N ILE A 453 4.47 -10.21 -1.83
CA ILE A 453 4.78 -11.59 -1.44
C ILE A 453 6.04 -12.00 -2.17
N LEU A 454 7.14 -12.09 -1.43
CA LEU A 454 8.44 -12.43 -1.98
C LEU A 454 8.78 -13.88 -1.64
N VAL A 455 9.08 -14.67 -2.66
CA VAL A 455 9.49 -16.07 -2.51
C VAL A 455 10.96 -16.16 -2.85
N GLU A 456 11.74 -16.62 -1.86
CA GLU A 456 13.17 -16.81 -2.03
C GLU A 456 13.45 -17.88 -3.08
N PRO A 457 14.37 -17.62 -4.04
CA PRO A 457 14.70 -18.59 -5.06
C PRO A 457 15.46 -19.78 -4.47
N ILE A 458 15.13 -20.97 -4.97
CA ILE A 458 15.88 -22.20 -4.67
C ILE A 458 17.09 -22.26 -5.60
N ARG A 459 18.25 -22.65 -5.04
CA ARG A 459 19.43 -22.94 -5.83
C ARG A 459 19.86 -24.37 -5.59
N LEU A 460 19.80 -25.18 -6.64
CA LEU A 460 20.26 -26.58 -6.59
C LEU A 460 21.79 -26.62 -6.61
N SER A 461 22.36 -27.31 -5.63
CA SER A 461 23.77 -27.73 -5.67
C SER A 461 23.97 -28.85 -6.69
N GLU A 462 25.23 -29.12 -7.04
CA GLU A 462 25.52 -30.27 -7.90
C GLU A 462 25.12 -31.59 -7.24
N ASP A 463 25.29 -31.70 -5.92
CA ASP A 463 24.81 -32.85 -5.14
C ASP A 463 23.28 -33.04 -5.25
N ASP A 464 22.50 -31.95 -5.23
CA ASP A 464 21.06 -32.01 -5.39
C ASP A 464 20.68 -32.53 -6.79
N LYS A 465 21.39 -32.05 -7.82
CA LYS A 465 21.17 -32.51 -9.19
C LYS A 465 21.50 -34.00 -9.33
N GLU A 466 22.56 -34.48 -8.69
CA GLU A 466 22.92 -35.89 -8.67
C GLU A 466 21.88 -36.74 -7.91
N LEU A 467 21.34 -36.26 -6.82
CA LEU A 467 20.23 -36.92 -6.11
C LEU A 467 19.00 -37.07 -7.02
N PHE A 468 18.63 -36.02 -7.76
CA PHE A 468 17.53 -36.10 -8.74
C PHE A 468 17.82 -37.11 -9.85
N LYS A 469 19.04 -37.11 -10.44
CA LYS A 469 19.45 -38.11 -11.45
C LYS A 469 19.36 -39.54 -10.89
N GLY A 470 19.86 -39.77 -9.68
CA GLY A 470 19.77 -41.06 -8.99
C GLY A 470 18.33 -41.50 -8.76
N TRP A 471 17.47 -40.58 -8.35
CA TRP A 471 16.04 -40.82 -8.15
C TRP A 471 15.34 -41.25 -9.46
N GLU A 472 15.59 -40.55 -10.54
CA GLU A 472 15.02 -40.87 -11.86
C GLU A 472 15.50 -42.21 -12.42
N ALA A 473 16.81 -42.50 -12.26
CA ALA A 473 17.39 -43.78 -12.67
C ALA A 473 16.74 -44.94 -11.90
N ALA A 474 16.65 -44.83 -10.57
CA ALA A 474 16.03 -45.85 -9.71
C ALA A 474 14.54 -46.09 -10.09
N ARG A 475 13.79 -45.03 -10.39
CA ARG A 475 12.40 -45.14 -10.87
C ARG A 475 12.29 -45.81 -12.24
N LYS A 476 13.20 -45.53 -13.18
CA LYS A 476 13.23 -46.15 -14.50
C LYS A 476 13.57 -47.65 -14.42
N GLU A 477 14.47 -47.99 -13.50
CA GLU A 477 14.85 -49.37 -13.19
C GLU A 477 13.80 -50.12 -12.35
N LYS A 478 12.78 -49.42 -11.85
CA LYS A 478 11.75 -49.94 -10.93
C LYS A 478 12.31 -50.39 -9.57
N ASP A 479 13.48 -49.87 -9.19
CA ASP A 479 14.04 -50.07 -7.84
C ASP A 479 13.37 -49.07 -6.88
N PHE A 480 12.21 -49.42 -6.39
CA PHE A 480 11.42 -48.55 -5.53
C PHE A 480 12.08 -48.27 -4.18
N ALA A 481 12.82 -49.24 -3.62
CA ALA A 481 13.51 -49.03 -2.35
C ALA A 481 14.60 -47.95 -2.45
N LYS A 482 15.39 -48.00 -3.53
CA LYS A 482 16.43 -46.99 -3.83
C LYS A 482 15.79 -45.64 -4.20
N ALA A 483 14.70 -45.64 -4.96
CA ALA A 483 13.96 -44.45 -5.30
C ALA A 483 13.39 -43.74 -4.05
N ASP A 484 12.84 -44.48 -3.08
CA ASP A 484 12.35 -43.94 -1.82
C ASP A 484 13.47 -43.36 -0.96
N GLY A 485 14.67 -43.95 -0.98
CA GLY A 485 15.86 -43.40 -0.32
C GLY A 485 16.27 -42.02 -0.87
N PHE A 486 16.32 -41.88 -2.18
CA PHE A 486 16.58 -40.56 -2.82
C PHE A 486 15.47 -39.57 -2.54
N ARG A 487 14.20 -40.02 -2.60
CA ARG A 487 13.06 -39.18 -2.31
C ARG A 487 13.10 -38.63 -0.90
N ALA A 488 13.45 -39.45 0.09
CA ALA A 488 13.57 -39.03 1.47
C ALA A 488 14.63 -37.92 1.61
N GLN A 489 15.80 -38.08 1.00
CA GLN A 489 16.86 -37.08 1.02
C GLN A 489 16.43 -35.75 0.36
N LEU A 490 15.76 -35.82 -0.82
CA LEU A 490 15.23 -34.63 -1.51
C LEU A 490 14.15 -33.92 -0.70
N SER A 491 13.27 -34.70 -0.01
CA SER A 491 12.26 -34.16 0.90
C SER A 491 12.90 -33.49 2.13
N GLU A 492 13.93 -34.10 2.74
CA GLU A 492 14.64 -33.51 3.89
C GLU A 492 15.31 -32.19 3.52
N ARG A 493 15.82 -32.08 2.29
CA ARG A 493 16.36 -30.82 1.73
C ARG A 493 15.27 -29.85 1.27
N GLY A 494 14.00 -30.25 1.40
CA GLY A 494 12.86 -29.44 0.99
C GLY A 494 12.75 -29.17 -0.51
N LEU A 495 13.29 -30.05 -1.36
CA LEU A 495 13.32 -29.88 -2.84
C LEU A 495 12.12 -30.52 -3.57
N ILE A 496 11.37 -31.38 -2.87
CA ILE A 496 10.14 -32.01 -3.37
C ILE A 496 9.05 -32.04 -2.30
#